data_d96b1e84c76698dc9f28adb754c9df7a
#
_entry.id   d96b1e84c76698dc9f28adb754c9df7a
#
_cell.length_a   1.000
_cell.length_b   1.000
_cell.length_c   1.000
_cell.angle_alpha   90.00
_cell.angle_beta   90.00
_cell.angle_gamma   90.00
#
_symmetry.space_group_name_H-M   'P 1'
#
loop_
_entity.id
_entity.type
_entity.pdbx_description
1 polymer ?
#
loop_
_entity_poly.entity_id
_entity_poly.type
_entity_poly.pdbx_seq_one_letter_code
_entity_poly.pdbx_strand_id
1 'polypeptide(L)'
;MCIDIVGKKILLIGNGFDLAHGLPTSYKDFLDFCKMVRELYTYPIIDNEYNQKKLIDWNTDKTIKSKLLECYENRKNCFEDKITTQCKELDELYDCIKENVWINYFLEREKYIGENWIDFESEISNVVQAIETLKGYIERDEDVLKIKDTKQQTIIYFLKIAKKSLQDVFNLKRIDSFIEDISIELDKLIRSLEIYICEFVNEIDINKENDDIKTITPDYVLSFNYSNTYERIYGQSKKVTYDYIHGKADIKNNVDTCNLVLGIDEYLEDDKNDKLEFIAFKKFYQRIYKSTDSTYMKWVEQIKKYPEVNHNLFIFGHSLDKTDRDILKLLICNDNVTTKIYYYRKNKNDKKELGKLIKNLVRIMGQDELISRTMGEHKTIEFIPQTVFVAKNN
;
A
#
# COMPACT_ATOMS: atom_id res chain seq x y z
N MET A 1 6.62 43.07 -12.06
CA MET A 1 6.42 41.90 -12.90
C MET A 1 5.30 41.10 -12.28
N CYS A 2 4.09 41.13 -12.83
CA CYS A 2 3.06 40.15 -12.49
C CYS A 2 3.55 38.80 -13.01
N ILE A 3 3.90 37.88 -12.10
CA ILE A 3 4.13 36.49 -12.47
C ILE A 3 2.73 35.97 -12.80
N ASP A 4 2.42 35.74 -14.08
CA ASP A 4 1.20 35.03 -14.47
C ASP A 4 1.25 33.62 -13.82
N ILE A 5 0.51 33.46 -12.73
CA ILE A 5 0.42 32.19 -12.03
C ILE A 5 -0.57 31.34 -12.84
N VAL A 6 -0.01 30.37 -13.56
CA VAL A 6 -0.79 29.44 -14.38
C VAL A 6 -1.26 28.28 -13.55
N GLY A 7 -2.52 27.89 -13.72
CA GLY A 7 -3.09 26.70 -13.08
C GLY A 7 -2.31 25.43 -13.43
N LYS A 8 -2.17 24.55 -12.45
CA LYS A 8 -1.38 23.33 -12.56
C LYS A 8 -2.24 22.10 -12.78
N LYS A 9 -1.68 21.13 -13.49
CA LYS A 9 -2.26 19.81 -13.68
C LYS A 9 -1.56 18.81 -12.74
N ILE A 10 -2.32 18.25 -11.83
CA ILE A 10 -1.84 17.26 -10.85
C ILE A 10 -2.45 15.90 -11.22
N LEU A 11 -1.63 14.89 -11.41
CA LEU A 11 -2.07 13.50 -11.57
C LEU A 11 -1.81 12.74 -10.28
N LEU A 12 -2.88 12.29 -9.63
CA LEU A 12 -2.84 11.42 -8.46
C LEU A 12 -3.04 9.98 -8.92
N ILE A 13 -2.10 9.10 -8.57
CA ILE A 13 -2.15 7.69 -8.91
C ILE A 13 -2.11 6.81 -7.66
N GLY A 14 -2.87 5.71 -7.69
CA GLY A 14 -2.87 4.68 -6.66
C GLY A 14 -2.67 3.30 -7.26
N ASN A 15 -2.72 2.24 -6.44
CA ASN A 15 -2.37 0.87 -6.85
C ASN A 15 -3.15 0.35 -8.06
N GLY A 16 -4.40 0.79 -8.26
CA GLY A 16 -5.16 0.44 -9.45
C GLY A 16 -4.52 0.93 -10.76
N PHE A 17 -3.61 1.91 -10.71
CA PHE A 17 -2.82 2.32 -11.87
C PHE A 17 -1.82 1.22 -12.26
N ASP A 18 -1.09 0.67 -11.32
CA ASP A 18 -0.13 -0.41 -11.57
C ASP A 18 -0.84 -1.68 -12.04
N LEU A 19 -1.93 -2.06 -11.37
CA LEU A 19 -2.75 -3.22 -11.74
C LEU A 19 -3.31 -3.10 -13.17
N ALA A 20 -3.75 -1.90 -13.57
CA ALA A 20 -4.25 -1.64 -14.92
C ALA A 20 -3.17 -1.81 -16.00
N HIS A 21 -1.90 -1.54 -15.65
CA HIS A 21 -0.74 -1.80 -16.51
C HIS A 21 -0.28 -3.25 -16.48
N GLY A 22 -0.92 -4.11 -15.68
CA GLY A 22 -0.65 -5.54 -15.60
C GLY A 22 0.46 -5.90 -14.60
N LEU A 23 0.83 -5.00 -13.72
CA LEU A 23 1.79 -5.29 -12.66
C LEU A 23 1.12 -5.99 -11.48
N PRO A 24 1.69 -7.06 -10.94
CA PRO A 24 1.17 -7.79 -9.79
C PRO A 24 1.52 -7.08 -8.49
N THR A 25 0.87 -5.96 -8.22
CA THR A 25 1.10 -5.10 -7.05
C THR A 25 0.00 -5.19 -5.99
N SER A 26 -0.90 -6.14 -6.10
CA SER A 26 -1.88 -6.39 -5.04
C SER A 26 -1.21 -7.04 -3.82
N TYR A 27 -1.78 -6.83 -2.64
CA TYR A 27 -1.33 -7.53 -1.42
C TYR A 27 -1.42 -9.05 -1.56
N LYS A 28 -2.37 -9.55 -2.34
CA LYS A 28 -2.48 -10.98 -2.66
C LYS A 28 -1.29 -11.47 -3.46
N ASP A 29 -0.89 -10.77 -4.52
CA ASP A 29 0.26 -11.14 -5.33
C ASP A 29 1.53 -11.20 -4.49
N PHE A 30 1.72 -10.22 -3.60
CA PHE A 30 2.84 -10.20 -2.66
C PHE A 30 2.79 -11.36 -1.65
N LEU A 31 1.63 -11.70 -1.08
CA LEU A 31 1.51 -12.83 -0.17
C LEU A 31 1.78 -14.17 -0.87
N ASP A 32 1.29 -14.34 -2.08
CA ASP A 32 1.54 -15.55 -2.87
C ASP A 32 3.04 -15.67 -3.21
N PHE A 33 3.70 -14.55 -3.49
CA PHE A 33 5.15 -14.49 -3.64
C PHE A 33 5.88 -14.90 -2.34
N CYS A 34 5.49 -14.35 -1.20
CA CYS A 34 6.06 -14.73 0.11
C CYS A 34 5.90 -16.23 0.43
N LYS A 35 4.73 -16.81 0.10
CA LYS A 35 4.52 -18.26 0.24
C LYS A 35 5.52 -19.04 -0.59
N MET A 36 5.68 -18.66 -1.87
CA MET A 36 6.58 -19.35 -2.79
C MET A 36 8.04 -19.26 -2.32
N VAL A 37 8.49 -18.09 -1.89
CA VAL A 37 9.84 -17.91 -1.33
C VAL A 37 10.05 -18.80 -0.09
N ARG A 38 9.10 -18.80 0.85
CA ARG A 38 9.19 -19.66 2.04
C ARG A 38 9.29 -21.14 1.69
N GLU A 39 8.53 -21.61 0.71
CA GLU A 39 8.60 -23.00 0.25
C GLU A 39 9.96 -23.33 -0.35
N LEU A 40 10.50 -22.49 -1.22
CA LEU A 40 11.83 -22.67 -1.82
C LEU A 40 12.96 -22.74 -0.77
N TYR A 41 12.82 -22.04 0.36
CA TYR A 41 13.81 -22.04 1.44
C TYR A 41 13.61 -23.18 2.44
N THR A 42 12.42 -23.75 2.53
CA THR A 42 12.10 -24.83 3.49
C THR A 42 12.56 -26.19 3.00
N TYR A 43 12.47 -26.45 1.69
CA TYR A 43 12.87 -27.73 1.14
C TYR A 43 14.38 -27.77 0.82
N PRO A 44 15.05 -28.92 1.07
CA PRO A 44 16.44 -29.08 0.70
C PRO A 44 16.63 -28.79 -0.79
N ILE A 45 17.68 -28.06 -1.11
CA ILE A 45 18.05 -27.71 -2.50
C ILE A 45 18.23 -28.96 -3.38
N ILE A 46 18.40 -30.12 -2.77
CA ILE A 46 18.69 -31.42 -3.39
C ILE A 46 17.48 -32.00 -4.12
N ASP A 47 16.22 -31.67 -3.71
CA ASP A 47 15.01 -32.21 -4.37
C ASP A 47 14.44 -31.23 -5.40
N ASN A 48 15.05 -31.23 -6.55
CA ASN A 48 14.90 -30.24 -7.60
C ASN A 48 13.52 -30.31 -8.32
N GLU A 49 12.97 -31.50 -8.51
CA GLU A 49 11.77 -31.68 -9.34
C GLU A 49 10.51 -31.12 -8.67
N TYR A 50 10.40 -31.25 -7.34
CA TYR A 50 9.23 -30.76 -6.61
C TYR A 50 9.14 -29.23 -6.61
N ASN A 51 10.24 -28.56 -6.31
CA ASN A 51 10.30 -27.11 -6.27
C ASN A 51 10.14 -26.47 -7.66
N GLN A 52 10.77 -27.07 -8.68
CA GLN A 52 10.60 -26.63 -10.06
C GLN A 52 9.15 -26.79 -10.52
N LYS A 53 8.50 -27.92 -10.21
CA LYS A 53 7.10 -28.13 -10.54
C LYS A 53 6.18 -27.09 -9.88
N LYS A 54 6.38 -26.79 -8.58
CA LYS A 54 5.62 -25.75 -7.89
C LYS A 54 5.81 -24.36 -8.51
N LEU A 55 7.03 -23.98 -8.88
CA LEU A 55 7.29 -22.72 -9.58
C LEU A 55 6.59 -22.67 -10.94
N ILE A 56 6.61 -23.78 -11.69
CA ILE A 56 5.94 -23.88 -13.00
C ILE A 56 4.43 -23.73 -12.84
N ASP A 57 3.85 -24.40 -11.86
CA ASP A 57 2.40 -24.42 -11.63
C ASP A 57 1.88 -23.11 -10.99
N TRP A 58 2.75 -22.30 -10.41
CA TRP A 58 2.37 -21.03 -9.78
C TRP A 58 1.86 -20.03 -10.82
N ASN A 59 0.65 -19.51 -10.63
CA ASN A 59 0.03 -18.54 -11.52
C ASN A 59 0.48 -17.11 -11.21
N THR A 60 1.60 -16.68 -11.78
CA THR A 60 2.13 -15.31 -11.66
C THR A 60 2.78 -14.88 -12.98
N ASP A 61 3.27 -13.65 -13.04
CA ASP A 61 4.00 -13.13 -14.20
C ASP A 61 5.25 -13.97 -14.49
N LYS A 62 5.50 -14.20 -15.79
CA LYS A 62 6.64 -15.02 -16.25
C LYS A 62 8.00 -14.46 -15.85
N THR A 63 8.15 -13.13 -15.78
CA THR A 63 9.38 -12.45 -15.38
C THR A 63 9.70 -12.75 -13.94
N ILE A 64 8.70 -12.65 -13.04
CA ILE A 64 8.84 -13.01 -11.62
C ILE A 64 9.24 -14.48 -11.48
N LYS A 65 8.58 -15.39 -12.21
CA LYS A 65 8.93 -16.81 -12.18
C LYS A 65 10.37 -17.05 -12.60
N SER A 66 10.77 -16.49 -13.75
CA SER A 66 12.12 -16.71 -14.31
C SER A 66 13.19 -16.17 -13.36
N LYS A 67 12.99 -14.99 -12.81
CA LYS A 67 13.93 -14.39 -11.85
C LYS A 67 14.01 -15.19 -10.55
N LEU A 68 12.89 -15.64 -10.02
CA LEU A 68 12.88 -16.46 -8.80
C LEU A 68 13.54 -17.82 -9.02
N LEU A 69 13.34 -18.42 -10.20
CA LEU A 69 14.01 -19.66 -10.59
C LEU A 69 15.54 -19.46 -10.69
N GLU A 70 15.98 -18.38 -11.33
CA GLU A 70 17.41 -18.03 -11.42
C GLU A 70 18.04 -17.86 -10.03
N CYS A 71 17.38 -17.12 -9.14
CA CYS A 71 17.85 -16.95 -7.77
C CYS A 71 17.92 -18.30 -7.02
N TYR A 72 16.96 -19.19 -7.23
CA TYR A 72 16.94 -20.51 -6.65
C TYR A 72 18.08 -21.40 -7.16
N GLU A 73 18.32 -21.40 -8.46
CA GLU A 73 19.43 -22.15 -9.08
C GLU A 73 20.80 -21.62 -8.66
N ASN A 74 20.97 -20.31 -8.60
CA ASN A 74 22.21 -19.69 -8.10
C ASN A 74 22.47 -20.09 -6.64
N ARG A 75 21.46 -20.11 -5.80
CA ARG A 75 21.58 -20.57 -4.41
C ARG A 75 22.00 -22.04 -4.31
N LYS A 76 21.48 -22.90 -5.19
CA LYS A 76 21.89 -24.30 -5.28
C LYS A 76 23.37 -24.43 -5.61
N ASN A 77 23.83 -23.71 -6.63
CA ASN A 77 25.22 -23.74 -7.08
C ASN A 77 26.18 -23.26 -5.97
N CYS A 78 25.79 -22.27 -5.17
CA CYS A 78 26.58 -21.80 -4.02
C CYS A 78 26.80 -22.89 -2.96
N PHE A 79 25.83 -23.77 -2.73
CA PHE A 79 25.97 -24.87 -1.79
C PHE A 79 26.89 -25.99 -2.31
N GLU A 80 26.86 -26.27 -3.60
CA GLU A 80 27.68 -27.31 -4.24
C GLU A 80 29.15 -26.89 -4.42
N ASP A 81 29.40 -25.64 -4.84
CA ASP A 81 30.74 -25.17 -5.29
C ASP A 81 31.45 -24.21 -4.32
N LYS A 82 30.87 -23.87 -3.18
CA LYS A 82 31.38 -22.81 -2.26
C LYS A 82 31.61 -21.45 -2.92
N ILE A 83 30.96 -21.17 -4.04
CA ILE A 83 31.04 -19.89 -4.76
C ILE A 83 29.98 -18.94 -4.17
N THR A 84 30.42 -17.78 -3.73
CA THR A 84 29.58 -16.74 -3.09
C THR A 84 28.86 -15.85 -4.11
N THR A 85 28.13 -16.39 -5.04
CA THR A 85 27.15 -15.61 -5.82
C THR A 85 25.83 -15.61 -5.04
N GLN A 86 25.69 -14.66 -4.14
CA GLN A 86 24.53 -14.52 -3.27
C GLN A 86 23.43 -13.77 -4.01
N CYS A 87 22.21 -14.31 -3.99
CA CYS A 87 21.00 -13.50 -4.15
C CYS A 87 20.71 -12.80 -2.81
N LYS A 88 21.52 -11.82 -2.44
CA LYS A 88 21.47 -11.13 -1.14
C LYS A 88 20.05 -10.60 -0.85
N GLU A 89 19.42 -10.06 -1.86
CA GLU A 89 18.11 -9.44 -1.76
C GLU A 89 17.03 -10.47 -1.46
N LEU A 90 17.10 -11.67 -2.05
CA LEU A 90 16.17 -12.75 -1.76
C LEU A 90 16.43 -13.37 -0.38
N ASP A 91 17.68 -13.47 0.05
CA ASP A 91 18.03 -13.93 1.39
C ASP A 91 17.56 -12.94 2.45
N GLU A 92 17.75 -11.62 2.24
CA GLU A 92 17.21 -10.56 3.11
C GLU A 92 15.68 -10.62 3.17
N LEU A 93 15.01 -10.77 2.00
CA LEU A 93 13.56 -10.91 1.94
C LEU A 93 13.11 -12.14 2.73
N TYR A 94 13.75 -13.29 2.56
CA TYR A 94 13.41 -14.49 3.32
C TYR A 94 13.58 -14.28 4.82
N ASP A 95 14.66 -13.64 5.27
CA ASP A 95 14.88 -13.32 6.68
C ASP A 95 13.79 -12.41 7.25
N CYS A 96 13.29 -11.46 6.44
CA CYS A 96 12.19 -10.59 6.83
C CYS A 96 10.83 -11.32 6.95
N ILE A 97 10.60 -12.36 6.13
CA ILE A 97 9.29 -13.00 6.05
C ILE A 97 9.19 -14.33 6.81
N LYS A 98 10.29 -15.09 7.02
CA LYS A 98 10.27 -16.49 7.48
C LYS A 98 9.41 -16.75 8.72
N GLU A 99 9.43 -15.88 9.71
CA GLU A 99 8.64 -15.97 10.94
C GLU A 99 7.81 -14.72 11.25
N ASN A 100 7.71 -13.79 10.28
CA ASN A 100 7.01 -12.54 10.44
C ASN A 100 5.55 -12.73 10.87
N VAL A 101 5.16 -12.12 11.98
CA VAL A 101 3.83 -12.28 12.57
C VAL A 101 2.72 -11.75 11.66
N TRP A 102 2.96 -10.66 10.94
CA TRP A 102 1.97 -10.07 10.03
C TRP A 102 1.74 -10.92 8.81
N ILE A 103 2.82 -11.42 8.19
CA ILE A 103 2.72 -12.38 7.07
C ILE A 103 1.93 -13.62 7.50
N ASN A 104 2.26 -14.18 8.68
CA ASN A 104 1.56 -15.35 9.20
C ASN A 104 0.07 -15.06 9.45
N TYR A 105 -0.23 -13.87 10.00
CA TYR A 105 -1.60 -13.45 10.26
C TYR A 105 -2.40 -13.29 8.97
N PHE A 106 -1.85 -12.61 7.96
CA PHE A 106 -2.52 -12.40 6.68
C PHE A 106 -2.76 -13.72 5.92
N LEU A 107 -1.78 -14.62 5.92
CA LEU A 107 -1.91 -15.94 5.31
C LEU A 107 -3.00 -16.80 5.97
N GLU A 108 -3.13 -16.70 7.28
CA GLU A 108 -4.22 -17.38 7.97
C GLU A 108 -5.58 -16.71 7.72
N ARG A 109 -5.63 -15.38 7.69
CA ARG A 109 -6.87 -14.63 7.36
C ARG A 109 -7.37 -14.92 5.96
N GLU A 110 -6.47 -15.03 4.97
CA GLU A 110 -6.83 -15.38 3.59
C GLU A 110 -7.64 -16.68 3.50
N LYS A 111 -7.32 -17.69 4.31
CA LYS A 111 -8.06 -18.96 4.34
C LYS A 111 -9.53 -18.82 4.75
N TYR A 112 -9.87 -17.80 5.53
CA TYR A 112 -11.22 -17.57 6.03
C TYR A 112 -12.01 -16.56 5.20
N ILE A 113 -11.37 -15.57 4.62
CA ILE A 113 -12.04 -14.49 3.86
C ILE A 113 -12.28 -14.93 2.40
N GLY A 114 -11.54 -15.95 1.93
CA GLY A 114 -11.57 -16.41 0.54
C GLY A 114 -10.74 -15.53 -0.39
N GLU A 115 -10.57 -15.96 -1.63
CA GLU A 115 -9.60 -15.43 -2.60
C GLU A 115 -9.80 -13.94 -2.99
N ASN A 116 -10.82 -13.26 -2.48
CA ASN A 116 -11.29 -12.04 -3.12
C ASN A 116 -10.64 -10.76 -2.64
N TRP A 117 -9.94 -10.70 -1.49
CA TRP A 117 -9.19 -9.48 -1.16
C TRP A 117 -8.72 -9.40 0.30
N ILE A 118 -7.42 -9.32 0.49
CA ILE A 118 -6.84 -8.94 1.78
C ILE A 118 -6.40 -7.47 1.67
N ASP A 119 -6.92 -6.67 2.59
CA ASP A 119 -6.49 -5.30 2.82
C ASP A 119 -5.61 -5.28 4.07
N PHE A 120 -4.30 -5.16 3.88
CA PHE A 120 -3.34 -5.14 4.97
C PHE A 120 -3.63 -4.00 5.96
N GLU A 121 -3.98 -2.83 5.47
CA GLU A 121 -4.24 -1.67 6.31
C GLU A 121 -5.45 -1.89 7.21
N SER A 122 -6.53 -2.41 6.67
CA SER A 122 -7.72 -2.76 7.45
C SER A 122 -7.44 -3.86 8.47
N GLU A 123 -6.66 -4.87 8.11
CA GLU A 123 -6.32 -5.97 9.04
C GLU A 123 -5.35 -5.51 10.13
N ILE A 124 -4.36 -4.66 9.81
CA ILE A 124 -3.49 -4.01 10.82
C ILE A 124 -4.35 -3.17 11.77
N SER A 125 -5.29 -2.39 11.25
CA SER A 125 -6.21 -1.59 12.06
C SER A 125 -7.02 -2.45 13.03
N ASN A 126 -7.56 -3.59 12.56
CA ASN A 126 -8.33 -4.51 13.40
C ASN A 126 -7.49 -5.04 14.57
N VAL A 127 -6.25 -5.43 14.30
CA VAL A 127 -5.31 -5.96 15.32
C VAL A 127 -4.94 -4.86 16.31
N VAL A 128 -4.55 -3.67 15.84
CA VAL A 128 -4.15 -2.55 16.70
C VAL A 128 -5.29 -2.14 17.63
N GLN A 129 -6.54 -2.00 17.12
CA GLN A 129 -7.72 -1.70 17.93
C GLN A 129 -8.01 -2.79 18.96
N ALA A 130 -7.78 -4.05 18.61
CA ALA A 130 -7.98 -5.15 19.54
C ALA A 130 -6.92 -5.11 20.68
N ILE A 131 -5.65 -4.88 20.37
CA ILE A 131 -4.58 -4.75 21.36
C ILE A 131 -4.80 -3.52 22.25
N GLU A 132 -5.23 -2.39 21.68
CA GLU A 132 -5.61 -1.20 22.43
C GLU A 132 -6.73 -1.50 23.45
N THR A 133 -7.74 -2.24 23.01
CA THR A 133 -8.82 -2.65 23.90
C THR A 133 -8.30 -3.52 25.04
N LEU A 134 -7.43 -4.50 24.74
CA LEU A 134 -6.77 -5.35 25.76
C LEU A 134 -5.98 -4.49 26.76
N LYS A 135 -5.15 -3.58 26.27
CA LYS A 135 -4.36 -2.67 27.10
C LYS A 135 -5.25 -1.86 28.05
N GLY A 136 -6.34 -1.28 27.55
CA GLY A 136 -7.29 -0.52 28.36
C GLY A 136 -7.94 -1.35 29.48
N TYR A 137 -8.21 -2.65 29.28
CA TYR A 137 -8.67 -3.53 30.35
C TYR A 137 -7.57 -3.78 31.40
N ILE A 138 -6.33 -3.98 30.98
CA ILE A 138 -5.19 -4.15 31.88
C ILE A 138 -4.96 -2.89 32.71
N GLU A 139 -5.03 -1.70 32.12
CA GLU A 139 -4.85 -0.39 32.79
C GLU A 139 -5.89 -0.15 33.88
N ARG A 140 -7.13 -0.63 33.69
CA ARG A 140 -8.21 -0.50 34.67
C ARG A 140 -8.33 -1.65 35.63
N ASP A 141 -7.40 -2.61 35.60
CA ASP A 141 -7.46 -3.86 36.38
C ASP A 141 -8.77 -4.63 36.19
N GLU A 142 -9.29 -4.58 34.96
CA GLU A 142 -10.52 -5.26 34.58
C GLU A 142 -10.25 -6.66 34.04
N ASP A 143 -11.24 -7.55 34.21
CA ASP A 143 -11.14 -8.91 33.70
C ASP A 143 -11.14 -8.97 32.18
N VAL A 144 -9.99 -9.28 31.57
CA VAL A 144 -9.80 -9.41 30.13
C VAL A 144 -10.70 -10.46 29.46
N LEU A 145 -11.23 -11.41 30.22
CA LEU A 145 -12.21 -12.38 29.71
C LEU A 145 -13.58 -11.76 29.45
N LYS A 146 -13.81 -10.52 29.94
CA LYS A 146 -15.02 -9.76 29.67
C LYS A 146 -14.95 -8.91 28.41
N ILE A 147 -13.80 -8.86 27.71
CA ILE A 147 -13.73 -8.25 26.38
C ILE A 147 -14.70 -8.99 25.47
N LYS A 148 -15.71 -8.27 24.97
CA LYS A 148 -16.76 -8.88 24.16
C LYS A 148 -16.39 -8.88 22.68
N ASP A 149 -16.93 -9.87 21.97
CA ASP A 149 -17.11 -9.93 20.55
C ASP A 149 -15.84 -10.20 19.70
N THR A 150 -15.85 -9.60 18.52
CA THR A 150 -14.84 -9.78 17.48
C THR A 150 -13.44 -9.37 17.93
N LYS A 151 -13.32 -8.38 18.84
CA LYS A 151 -12.01 -7.91 19.34
C LYS A 151 -11.32 -8.97 20.19
N GLN A 152 -12.03 -9.65 21.08
CA GLN A 152 -11.47 -10.76 21.87
C GLN A 152 -10.96 -11.89 20.95
N GLN A 153 -11.78 -12.26 19.97
CA GLN A 153 -11.39 -13.28 19.00
C GLN A 153 -10.14 -12.86 18.21
N THR A 154 -10.08 -11.60 17.78
CA THR A 154 -8.92 -11.04 17.08
C THR A 154 -7.66 -11.08 17.94
N ILE A 155 -7.74 -10.69 19.23
CA ILE A 155 -6.62 -10.73 20.17
C ILE A 155 -6.10 -12.17 20.33
N ILE A 156 -6.99 -13.09 20.70
CA ILE A 156 -6.61 -14.50 20.95
C ILE A 156 -6.00 -15.11 19.69
N TYR A 157 -6.60 -14.83 18.54
CA TYR A 157 -6.13 -15.35 17.27
C TYR A 157 -4.76 -14.78 16.88
N PHE A 158 -4.57 -13.46 17.01
CA PHE A 158 -3.30 -12.81 16.71
C PHE A 158 -2.18 -13.25 17.66
N LEU A 159 -2.45 -13.32 18.97
CA LEU A 159 -1.50 -13.84 19.97
C LEU A 159 -1.07 -15.29 19.67
N LYS A 160 -2.03 -16.14 19.28
CA LYS A 160 -1.71 -17.52 18.87
C LYS A 160 -0.74 -17.54 17.70
N ILE A 161 -0.95 -16.69 16.69
CA ILE A 161 -0.06 -16.56 15.53
C ILE A 161 1.32 -16.03 15.95
N ALA A 162 1.36 -15.07 16.86
CA ALA A 162 2.58 -14.55 17.47
C ALA A 162 3.27 -15.55 18.44
N LYS A 163 2.74 -16.76 18.59
CA LYS A 163 3.22 -17.78 19.56
C LYS A 163 3.24 -17.25 21.01
N LYS A 164 2.27 -16.40 21.35
CA LYS A 164 2.07 -15.79 22.67
C LYS A 164 0.74 -16.24 23.28
N SER A 165 0.66 -16.22 24.60
CA SER A 165 -0.58 -16.38 25.35
C SER A 165 -1.03 -15.04 25.97
N LEU A 166 -2.26 -14.97 26.44
CA LEU A 166 -2.72 -13.81 27.22
C LEU A 166 -1.84 -13.53 28.44
N GLN A 167 -1.30 -14.58 29.08
CA GLN A 167 -0.40 -14.43 30.24
C GLN A 167 0.92 -13.74 29.88
N ASP A 168 1.40 -13.90 28.64
CA ASP A 168 2.62 -13.26 28.16
C ASP A 168 2.48 -11.75 27.99
N VAL A 169 1.25 -11.25 27.89
CA VAL A 169 0.95 -9.82 27.67
C VAL A 169 0.08 -9.21 28.78
N PHE A 170 -0.10 -9.92 29.91
CA PHE A 170 -1.08 -9.59 30.96
C PHE A 170 -0.66 -8.45 31.91
N ASN A 171 0.38 -7.67 31.60
CA ASN A 171 0.67 -6.47 32.34
C ASN A 171 1.20 -5.37 31.40
N LEU A 172 1.13 -4.12 31.84
CA LEU A 172 1.48 -2.95 31.02
C LEU A 172 2.88 -3.06 30.40
N LYS A 173 3.89 -3.44 31.16
CA LYS A 173 5.25 -3.57 30.65
C LYS A 173 5.36 -4.63 29.53
N ARG A 174 4.68 -5.75 29.69
CA ARG A 174 4.72 -6.85 28.69
C ARG A 174 3.93 -6.51 27.46
N ILE A 175 2.78 -5.86 27.58
CA ILE A 175 1.98 -5.47 26.43
C ILE A 175 2.68 -4.34 25.65
N ASP A 176 3.35 -3.40 26.32
CA ASP A 176 4.14 -2.36 25.65
C ASP A 176 5.31 -2.98 24.87
N SER A 177 6.05 -3.90 25.48
CA SER A 177 7.10 -4.67 24.75
C SER A 177 6.54 -5.45 23.56
N PHE A 178 5.35 -6.02 23.70
CA PHE A 178 4.70 -6.72 22.59
C PHE A 178 4.30 -5.78 21.45
N ILE A 179 3.84 -4.57 21.76
CA ILE A 179 3.54 -3.54 20.75
C ILE A 179 4.81 -3.14 19.99
N GLU A 180 5.93 -2.98 20.69
CA GLU A 180 7.24 -2.73 20.07
C GLU A 180 7.66 -3.88 19.16
N ASP A 181 7.57 -5.14 19.63
CA ASP A 181 7.91 -6.32 18.85
C ASP A 181 7.14 -6.38 17.51
N ILE A 182 5.82 -6.18 17.56
CA ILE A 182 4.98 -6.23 16.35
C ILE A 182 5.18 -5.01 15.43
N SER A 183 5.65 -3.88 15.96
CA SER A 183 6.05 -2.72 15.15
C SER A 183 7.32 -3.03 14.35
N ILE A 184 8.32 -3.65 14.98
CA ILE A 184 9.55 -4.12 14.30
C ILE A 184 9.21 -5.14 13.20
N GLU A 185 8.29 -6.06 13.48
CA GLU A 185 7.83 -7.02 12.48
C GLU A 185 7.07 -6.35 11.31
N LEU A 186 6.41 -5.21 11.55
CA LEU A 186 5.81 -4.40 10.49
C LEU A 186 6.89 -3.77 9.59
N ASP A 187 7.98 -3.24 10.16
CA ASP A 187 9.08 -2.70 9.36
C ASP A 187 9.75 -3.77 8.50
N LYS A 188 9.91 -5.00 9.00
CA LYS A 188 10.38 -6.15 8.20
C LYS A 188 9.41 -6.50 7.05
N LEU A 189 8.11 -6.48 7.33
CA LEU A 189 7.08 -6.66 6.29
C LEU A 189 7.20 -5.59 5.20
N ILE A 190 7.34 -4.33 5.60
CA ILE A 190 7.49 -3.20 4.68
C ILE A 190 8.77 -3.36 3.83
N ARG A 191 9.89 -3.75 4.44
CA ARG A 191 11.13 -4.00 3.71
C ARG A 191 11.00 -5.16 2.71
N SER A 192 10.32 -6.24 3.10
CA SER A 192 10.09 -7.36 2.18
C SER A 192 9.22 -6.97 0.99
N LEU A 193 8.24 -6.08 1.18
CA LEU A 193 7.44 -5.51 0.10
C LEU A 193 8.30 -4.61 -0.81
N GLU A 194 9.21 -3.81 -0.24
CA GLU A 194 10.14 -2.99 -1.01
C GLU A 194 11.03 -3.84 -1.92
N ILE A 195 11.62 -4.92 -1.40
CA ILE A 195 12.44 -5.85 -2.20
C ILE A 195 11.60 -6.50 -3.32
N TYR A 196 10.38 -6.92 -3.01
CA TYR A 196 9.46 -7.48 -4.02
C TYR A 196 9.20 -6.51 -5.16
N ILE A 197 8.91 -5.24 -4.85
CA ILE A 197 8.67 -4.21 -5.86
C ILE A 197 9.93 -3.94 -6.69
N CYS A 198 11.09 -3.74 -6.03
CA CYS A 198 12.34 -3.40 -6.71
C CYS A 198 12.84 -4.52 -7.61
N GLU A 199 12.95 -5.73 -7.06
CA GLU A 199 13.68 -6.81 -7.69
C GLU A 199 12.81 -7.68 -8.60
N PHE A 200 11.49 -7.66 -8.42
CA PHE A 200 10.61 -8.54 -9.17
C PHE A 200 9.58 -7.77 -10.01
N VAL A 201 8.83 -6.85 -9.39
CA VAL A 201 7.78 -6.11 -10.12
C VAL A 201 8.35 -5.10 -11.11
N ASN A 202 9.39 -4.37 -10.72
CA ASN A 202 10.01 -3.35 -11.59
C ASN A 202 10.76 -3.96 -12.79
N GLU A 203 11.06 -5.26 -12.78
CA GLU A 203 11.68 -5.95 -13.90
C GLU A 203 10.67 -6.32 -15.01
N ILE A 204 9.38 -6.28 -14.72
CA ILE A 204 8.35 -6.61 -15.70
C ILE A 204 8.27 -5.55 -16.78
N ASP A 205 8.37 -5.98 -18.04
CA ASP A 205 8.15 -5.11 -19.19
C ASP A 205 6.70 -4.70 -19.31
N ILE A 206 6.45 -3.38 -19.32
CA ILE A 206 5.12 -2.82 -19.41
C ILE A 206 4.80 -2.49 -20.87
N ASN A 207 3.96 -3.32 -21.49
CA ASN A 207 3.57 -3.20 -22.89
C ASN A 207 2.17 -2.57 -23.08
N LYS A 208 1.62 -1.94 -22.04
CA LYS A 208 0.28 -1.33 -22.09
C LYS A 208 0.35 0.16 -21.79
N GLU A 209 -0.47 0.91 -22.50
CA GLU A 209 -0.65 2.34 -22.31
C GLU A 209 -2.14 2.70 -22.27
N ASN A 210 -2.44 3.86 -21.72
CA ASN A 210 -3.80 4.37 -21.62
C ASN A 210 -3.87 5.79 -22.20
N ASP A 211 -4.80 6.03 -23.12
CA ASP A 211 -4.94 7.30 -23.81
C ASP A 211 -5.42 8.43 -22.87
N ASP A 212 -6.23 8.12 -21.86
CA ASP A 212 -6.63 9.10 -20.86
C ASP A 212 -5.40 9.69 -20.17
N ILE A 213 -4.43 8.84 -19.79
CA ILE A 213 -3.20 9.25 -19.13
C ILE A 213 -2.29 10.05 -20.06
N LYS A 214 -2.12 9.60 -21.32
CA LYS A 214 -1.29 10.31 -22.33
C LYS A 214 -1.73 11.73 -22.55
N THR A 215 -3.03 11.99 -22.53
CA THR A 215 -3.61 13.31 -22.79
C THR A 215 -3.49 14.29 -21.62
N ILE A 216 -3.30 13.80 -20.37
CA ILE A 216 -3.27 14.66 -19.18
C ILE A 216 -2.06 15.58 -19.18
N THR A 217 -0.87 15.10 -19.57
CA THR A 217 0.38 15.87 -19.52
C THR A 217 0.55 16.65 -18.21
N PRO A 218 0.73 15.98 -17.05
CA PRO A 218 0.73 16.64 -15.75
C PRO A 218 1.99 17.48 -15.51
N ASP A 219 1.87 18.52 -14.69
CA ASP A 219 3.01 19.24 -14.10
C ASP A 219 3.56 18.48 -12.89
N TYR A 220 2.65 17.84 -12.15
CA TYR A 220 2.95 17.10 -10.93
C TYR A 220 2.30 15.71 -10.95
N VAL A 221 3.05 14.71 -10.49
CA VAL A 221 2.53 13.36 -10.23
C VAL A 221 2.62 13.09 -8.75
N LEU A 222 1.47 12.87 -8.12
CA LEU A 222 1.33 12.48 -6.73
C LEU A 222 1.07 10.98 -6.68
N SER A 223 2.07 10.21 -6.27
CA SER A 223 2.00 8.75 -6.25
C SER A 223 1.75 8.21 -4.85
N PHE A 224 0.70 7.39 -4.72
CA PHE A 224 0.46 6.53 -3.55
C PHE A 224 1.02 5.12 -3.76
N ASN A 225 1.66 4.87 -4.92
CA ASN A 225 2.31 3.60 -5.23
C ASN A 225 3.78 3.64 -4.82
N TYR A 226 4.32 2.51 -4.46
CA TYR A 226 5.74 2.34 -4.17
C TYR A 226 6.59 2.21 -5.44
N SER A 227 5.95 1.82 -6.57
CA SER A 227 6.57 1.63 -7.87
C SER A 227 6.77 2.94 -8.62
N ASN A 228 7.69 2.95 -9.59
CA ASN A 228 7.94 4.06 -10.49
C ASN A 228 7.23 3.91 -11.86
N THR A 229 6.11 3.20 -11.90
CA THR A 229 5.39 2.82 -13.13
C THR A 229 5.10 4.00 -14.04
N TYR A 230 4.63 5.14 -13.50
CA TYR A 230 4.35 6.31 -14.34
C TYR A 230 5.64 6.85 -15.00
N GLU A 231 6.74 6.96 -14.25
CA GLU A 231 8.03 7.42 -14.79
C GLU A 231 8.49 6.55 -15.95
N ARG A 232 8.36 5.23 -15.81
CA ARG A 232 8.79 4.22 -16.80
C ARG A 232 8.00 4.31 -18.11
N ILE A 233 6.72 4.62 -18.04
CA ILE A 233 5.82 4.55 -19.22
C ILE A 233 5.62 5.93 -19.87
N TYR A 234 5.39 6.96 -19.07
CA TYR A 234 4.93 8.27 -19.52
C TYR A 234 5.91 9.41 -19.21
N GLY A 235 6.92 9.16 -18.37
CA GLY A 235 7.83 10.19 -17.85
C GLY A 235 8.89 10.69 -18.83
N GLN A 236 9.04 10.11 -20.01
CA GLN A 236 10.20 10.30 -20.89
C GLN A 236 10.30 11.67 -21.60
N SER A 237 9.27 12.49 -21.62
CA SER A 237 9.22 13.66 -22.52
C SER A 237 9.06 15.04 -21.87
N LYS A 238 8.85 15.16 -20.55
CA LYS A 238 8.60 16.43 -19.86
C LYS A 238 9.23 16.50 -18.47
N LYS A 239 9.54 17.74 -18.05
CA LYS A 239 9.93 18.03 -16.68
C LYS A 239 8.70 17.92 -15.76
N VAL A 240 8.42 16.72 -15.29
CA VAL A 240 7.37 16.42 -14.30
C VAL A 240 8.01 16.40 -12.92
N THR A 241 7.33 16.95 -11.93
CA THR A 241 7.74 16.82 -10.53
C THR A 241 6.96 15.66 -9.90
N TYR A 242 7.68 14.74 -9.26
CA TYR A 242 7.11 13.58 -8.60
C TYR A 242 7.10 13.76 -7.10
N ASP A 243 6.09 13.21 -6.46
CA ASP A 243 5.97 13.14 -5.00
C ASP A 243 5.41 11.76 -4.63
N TYR A 244 6.18 10.98 -3.89
CA TYR A 244 5.84 9.64 -3.47
C TYR A 244 5.38 9.65 -2.01
N ILE A 245 4.08 9.78 -1.80
CA ILE A 245 3.45 9.97 -0.49
C ILE A 245 3.77 8.85 0.49
N HIS A 246 3.76 7.62 -0.01
CA HIS A 246 4.06 6.42 0.79
C HIS A 246 5.50 5.93 0.60
N GLY A 247 6.39 6.79 0.12
CA GLY A 247 7.76 6.44 -0.22
C GLY A 247 7.88 5.78 -1.59
N LYS A 248 9.10 5.76 -2.11
CA LYS A 248 9.47 5.10 -3.38
C LYS A 248 10.40 3.94 -3.07
N ALA A 249 10.10 2.78 -3.61
CA ALA A 249 10.93 1.59 -3.40
C ALA A 249 12.35 1.80 -3.94
N ASP A 250 13.37 1.55 -3.10
CA ASP A 250 14.78 1.62 -3.43
C ASP A 250 15.51 0.41 -2.83
N ILE A 251 16.13 -0.40 -3.67
CA ILE A 251 16.85 -1.61 -3.26
C ILE A 251 18.06 -1.31 -2.37
N LYS A 252 18.59 -0.10 -2.41
CA LYS A 252 19.74 0.32 -1.59
C LYS A 252 19.40 0.47 -0.11
N ASN A 253 18.11 0.51 0.22
CA ASN A 253 17.65 0.54 1.59
C ASN A 253 17.92 -0.80 2.31
N ASN A 254 17.79 -0.74 3.63
CA ASN A 254 17.65 -1.89 4.53
C ASN A 254 16.41 -1.68 5.40
N VAL A 255 16.17 -2.53 6.40
CA VAL A 255 15.00 -2.40 7.30
C VAL A 255 14.93 -1.02 7.96
N ASP A 256 16.09 -0.48 8.41
CA ASP A 256 16.14 0.79 9.14
C ASP A 256 16.01 2.03 8.23
N THR A 257 16.39 1.91 6.96
CA THR A 257 16.40 3.03 6.00
C THR A 257 15.24 2.98 5.01
N CYS A 258 14.43 1.92 5.03
CA CYS A 258 13.25 1.79 4.16
C CYS A 258 12.26 2.93 4.43
N ASN A 259 11.99 3.72 3.40
CA ASN A 259 11.09 4.88 3.51
C ASN A 259 9.64 4.58 3.11
N LEU A 260 9.33 3.31 2.83
CA LEU A 260 7.95 2.94 2.50
C LEU A 260 7.04 3.06 3.74
N VAL A 261 5.82 3.47 3.50
CA VAL A 261 4.78 3.68 4.52
C VAL A 261 3.66 2.68 4.31
N LEU A 262 3.47 1.80 5.28
CA LEU A 262 2.33 0.88 5.35
C LEU A 262 1.76 0.96 6.77
N GLY A 263 0.56 1.48 6.90
CA GLY A 263 -0.01 1.71 8.22
C GLY A 263 -1.48 2.06 8.14
N ILE A 264 -1.98 2.55 9.24
CA ILE A 264 -3.38 2.93 9.43
C ILE A 264 -3.51 4.45 9.48
N ASP A 265 -4.70 4.94 9.15
CA ASP A 265 -5.11 6.31 9.45
C ASP A 265 -5.49 6.43 10.94
N GLU A 266 -5.91 7.62 11.35
CA GLU A 266 -6.55 7.79 12.65
C GLU A 266 -7.85 6.98 12.70
N TYR A 267 -7.84 5.90 13.49
CA TYR A 267 -8.96 4.99 13.62
C TYR A 267 -9.84 5.30 14.83
N LEU A 268 -9.44 6.29 15.61
CA LEU A 268 -10.13 6.62 16.85
C LEU A 268 -11.03 7.82 16.62
N GLU A 269 -12.32 7.63 16.93
CA GLU A 269 -13.25 8.72 17.12
C GLU A 269 -12.85 9.47 18.38
N ASP A 270 -12.82 10.79 18.31
CA ASP A 270 -12.68 11.77 19.36
C ASP A 270 -11.83 11.41 20.61
N ASP A 271 -10.86 12.25 20.97
CA ASP A 271 -10.04 12.25 22.19
C ASP A 271 -9.12 11.04 22.46
N LYS A 272 -9.15 10.00 21.62
CA LYS A 272 -8.28 8.82 21.78
C LYS A 272 -7.00 8.86 20.96
N ASN A 273 -6.78 9.90 20.17
CA ASN A 273 -5.58 10.07 19.36
C ASN A 273 -4.33 10.38 20.17
N ASP A 274 -4.48 10.61 21.48
CA ASP A 274 -3.37 10.90 22.42
C ASP A 274 -2.58 9.64 22.82
N LYS A 275 -3.01 8.45 22.39
CA LYS A 275 -2.31 7.19 22.68
C LYS A 275 -1.09 7.03 21.77
N LEU A 276 0.07 7.45 22.28
CA LEU A 276 1.33 7.48 21.56
C LEU A 276 1.96 6.11 21.35
N GLU A 277 1.61 5.10 22.13
CA GLU A 277 2.15 3.75 22.02
C GLU A 277 1.85 3.04 20.69
N PHE A 278 0.75 3.42 20.02
CA PHE A 278 0.40 2.88 18.71
C PHE A 278 0.78 3.79 17.54
N ILE A 279 1.51 4.87 17.82
CA ILE A 279 1.81 5.89 16.82
C ILE A 279 2.63 5.33 15.64
N ALA A 280 3.48 4.34 15.89
CA ALA A 280 4.31 3.71 14.88
C ALA A 280 3.50 3.02 13.75
N PHE A 281 2.25 2.63 14.03
CA PHE A 281 1.34 2.05 13.05
C PHE A 281 0.62 3.11 12.20
N LYS A 282 0.69 4.40 12.55
CA LYS A 282 -0.02 5.47 11.86
C LYS A 282 0.76 6.00 10.65
N LYS A 283 0.10 6.10 9.50
CA LYS A 283 0.71 6.58 8.25
C LYS A 283 1.35 7.97 8.38
N PHE A 284 0.69 8.93 9.05
CA PHE A 284 1.25 10.28 9.21
C PHE A 284 2.58 10.27 9.98
N TYR A 285 2.66 9.46 11.05
CA TYR A 285 3.89 9.30 11.82
C TYR A 285 4.98 8.67 10.97
N GLN A 286 4.68 7.57 10.28
CA GLN A 286 5.64 6.92 9.39
C GLN A 286 6.15 7.87 8.31
N ARG A 287 5.27 8.70 7.70
CA ARG A 287 5.69 9.71 6.71
C ARG A 287 6.69 10.71 7.30
N ILE A 288 6.44 11.22 8.49
CA ILE A 288 7.35 12.15 9.17
C ILE A 288 8.65 11.46 9.55
N TYR A 289 8.55 10.31 10.22
CA TYR A 289 9.68 9.56 10.75
C TYR A 289 10.63 9.07 9.64
N LYS A 290 10.07 8.54 8.56
CA LYS A 290 10.79 8.03 7.40
C LYS A 290 11.12 9.13 6.37
N SER A 291 10.74 10.37 6.62
CA SER A 291 11.01 11.54 5.76
C SER A 291 10.58 11.30 4.31
N THR A 292 9.36 10.80 4.10
CA THR A 292 8.82 10.66 2.74
C THR A 292 8.65 12.02 2.07
N ASP A 293 8.45 12.01 0.75
CA ASP A 293 8.23 13.22 -0.01
C ASP A 293 7.03 14.01 0.51
N SER A 294 7.18 15.31 0.58
CA SER A 294 6.16 16.25 1.08
C SER A 294 6.00 17.50 0.22
N THR A 295 6.48 17.44 -1.03
CA THR A 295 6.42 18.56 -1.99
C THR A 295 4.98 18.96 -2.29
N TYR A 296 4.03 18.02 -2.22
CA TYR A 296 2.60 18.27 -2.40
C TYR A 296 2.06 19.35 -1.44
N MET A 297 2.64 19.50 -0.26
CA MET A 297 2.25 20.57 0.67
C MET A 297 2.46 21.97 0.07
N LYS A 298 3.53 22.14 -0.70
CA LYS A 298 3.77 23.41 -1.43
C LYS A 298 2.71 23.63 -2.49
N TRP A 299 2.19 22.58 -3.13
CA TRP A 299 1.09 22.69 -4.10
C TRP A 299 -0.21 23.08 -3.39
N VAL A 300 -0.50 22.47 -2.25
CA VAL A 300 -1.66 22.83 -1.42
C VAL A 300 -1.59 24.28 -0.96
N GLU A 301 -0.42 24.75 -0.52
CA GLU A 301 -0.21 26.15 -0.14
C GLU A 301 -0.46 27.10 -1.32
N GLN A 302 0.02 26.77 -2.53
CA GLN A 302 -0.23 27.55 -3.73
C GLN A 302 -1.71 27.59 -4.10
N ILE A 303 -2.41 26.45 -4.06
CA ILE A 303 -3.85 26.35 -4.31
C ILE A 303 -4.62 27.30 -3.37
N LYS A 304 -4.29 27.31 -2.08
CA LYS A 304 -4.94 28.17 -1.07
C LYS A 304 -4.57 29.64 -1.20
N LYS A 305 -3.33 29.92 -1.56
CA LYS A 305 -2.80 31.31 -1.66
C LYS A 305 -3.38 32.06 -2.85
N TYR A 306 -3.74 31.36 -3.93
CA TYR A 306 -4.21 31.92 -5.18
C TYR A 306 -5.57 31.34 -5.59
N PRO A 307 -6.65 31.68 -4.85
CA PRO A 307 -7.98 31.10 -5.07
C PRO A 307 -8.58 31.44 -6.43
N GLU A 308 -8.08 32.48 -7.10
CA GLU A 308 -8.49 32.89 -8.46
C GLU A 308 -7.87 32.00 -9.55
N VAL A 309 -6.87 31.20 -9.24
CA VAL A 309 -6.19 30.33 -10.20
C VAL A 309 -6.80 28.94 -10.17
N ASN A 310 -7.38 28.50 -11.27
CA ASN A 310 -7.97 27.18 -11.40
C ASN A 310 -6.91 26.10 -11.66
N HIS A 311 -6.95 25.04 -10.87
CA HIS A 311 -6.09 23.86 -11.00
C HIS A 311 -6.92 22.65 -11.45
N ASN A 312 -6.24 21.65 -12.04
CA ASN A 312 -6.86 20.39 -12.44
C ASN A 312 -6.22 19.22 -11.69
N LEU A 313 -7.03 18.45 -11.00
CA LEU A 313 -6.65 17.21 -10.34
C LEU A 313 -7.24 16.04 -11.12
N PHE A 314 -6.38 15.12 -11.54
CA PHE A 314 -6.77 13.87 -12.20
C PHE A 314 -6.45 12.72 -11.27
N ILE A 315 -7.42 11.86 -10.96
CA ILE A 315 -7.25 10.73 -10.06
C ILE A 315 -7.42 9.45 -10.86
N PHE A 316 -6.40 8.60 -10.86
CA PHE A 316 -6.40 7.35 -11.60
C PHE A 316 -5.95 6.17 -10.72
N GLY A 317 -6.79 5.14 -10.62
CA GLY A 317 -6.44 3.91 -9.91
C GLY A 317 -6.30 4.03 -8.40
N HIS A 318 -6.78 5.12 -7.78
CA HIS A 318 -6.81 5.29 -6.34
C HIS A 318 -8.18 4.94 -5.78
N SER A 319 -8.21 4.18 -4.68
CA SER A 319 -9.45 3.73 -4.04
C SER A 319 -10.24 4.85 -3.34
N LEU A 320 -9.60 5.98 -3.07
CA LEU A 320 -10.11 7.08 -2.24
C LEU A 320 -10.51 6.58 -0.84
N ASP A 321 -9.73 5.63 -0.29
CA ASP A 321 -10.00 5.13 1.03
C ASP A 321 -9.75 6.19 2.10
N LYS A 322 -10.44 6.02 3.25
CA LYS A 322 -10.31 6.93 4.40
C LYS A 322 -8.90 6.97 4.99
N THR A 323 -8.09 5.93 4.74
CA THR A 323 -6.71 5.84 5.23
C THR A 323 -5.78 6.92 4.67
N ASP A 324 -6.19 7.60 3.60
CA ASP A 324 -5.48 8.71 2.97
C ASP A 324 -6.29 10.03 3.01
N ARG A 325 -7.30 10.09 3.90
CA ARG A 325 -8.26 11.19 4.01
C ARG A 325 -7.59 12.55 4.19
N ASP A 326 -6.56 12.61 5.01
CA ASP A 326 -5.82 13.83 5.32
C ASP A 326 -5.30 14.53 4.06
N ILE A 327 -4.70 13.78 3.15
CA ILE A 327 -4.14 14.29 1.89
C ILE A 327 -5.24 14.53 0.86
N LEU A 328 -6.14 13.55 0.69
CA LEU A 328 -7.23 13.66 -0.30
C LEU A 328 -8.12 14.88 -0.04
N LYS A 329 -8.46 15.16 1.22
CA LYS A 329 -9.27 16.31 1.59
C LYS A 329 -8.57 17.63 1.27
N LEU A 330 -7.25 17.72 1.51
CA LEU A 330 -6.46 18.92 1.21
C LEU A 330 -6.44 19.26 -0.29
N LEU A 331 -6.59 18.27 -1.16
CA LEU A 331 -6.55 18.47 -2.62
C LEU A 331 -7.94 18.64 -3.21
N ILE A 332 -8.89 17.78 -2.84
CA ILE A 332 -10.21 17.71 -3.50
C ILE A 332 -11.17 18.81 -3.00
N CYS A 333 -11.08 19.20 -1.72
CA CYS A 333 -12.03 20.14 -1.11
C CYS A 333 -11.65 21.62 -1.30
N ASN A 334 -11.13 21.99 -2.47
CA ASN A 334 -10.87 23.39 -2.82
C ASN A 334 -11.75 23.81 -4.00
N ASP A 335 -12.29 25.03 -3.96
CA ASP A 335 -13.22 25.52 -4.97
C ASP A 335 -12.54 25.85 -6.31
N ASN A 336 -11.24 26.13 -6.27
CA ASN A 336 -10.39 26.37 -7.45
C ASN A 336 -9.66 25.11 -7.95
N VAL A 337 -10.12 23.90 -7.55
CA VAL A 337 -9.60 22.64 -8.05
C VAL A 337 -10.70 21.84 -8.73
N THR A 338 -10.59 21.65 -10.03
CA THR A 338 -11.46 20.74 -10.78
C THR A 338 -10.89 19.34 -10.74
N THR A 339 -11.63 18.39 -10.17
CA THR A 339 -11.20 17.01 -9.96
C THR A 339 -11.88 16.07 -10.93
N LYS A 340 -11.11 15.33 -11.72
CA LYS A 340 -11.58 14.26 -12.61
C LYS A 340 -11.16 12.91 -12.04
N ILE A 341 -12.12 12.06 -11.72
CA ILE A 341 -11.89 10.75 -11.10
C ILE A 341 -12.18 9.66 -12.13
N TYR A 342 -11.12 8.98 -12.57
CA TYR A 342 -11.22 7.89 -13.53
C TYR A 342 -11.52 6.59 -12.80
N TYR A 343 -12.59 5.89 -13.22
CA TYR A 343 -13.01 4.62 -12.62
C TYR A 343 -13.03 3.49 -13.63
N TYR A 344 -12.63 2.31 -13.18
CA TYR A 344 -12.69 1.08 -13.98
C TYR A 344 -14.14 0.60 -14.13
N ARG A 345 -14.47 0.08 -15.31
CA ARG A 345 -15.72 -0.64 -15.58
C ARG A 345 -15.45 -1.83 -16.47
N LYS A 346 -15.99 -3.00 -16.10
CA LYS A 346 -15.89 -4.23 -16.91
C LYS A 346 -16.70 -4.12 -18.21
N ASN A 347 -17.83 -3.42 -18.17
CA ASN A 347 -18.71 -3.14 -19.30
C ASN A 347 -19.48 -1.83 -19.06
N LYS A 348 -20.24 -1.36 -20.08
CA LYS A 348 -20.95 -0.06 -20.02
C LYS A 348 -21.93 0.08 -18.86
N ASN A 349 -22.48 -1.03 -18.34
CA ASN A 349 -23.47 -1.03 -17.26
C ASN A 349 -22.85 -1.27 -15.87
N ASP A 350 -21.57 -1.58 -15.81
CA ASP A 350 -20.87 -1.85 -14.56
C ASP A 350 -20.57 -0.53 -13.82
N LYS A 351 -21.22 -0.35 -12.68
CA LYS A 351 -21.04 0.80 -11.78
C LYS A 351 -20.50 0.41 -10.41
N LYS A 352 -19.99 -0.82 -10.26
CA LYS A 352 -19.54 -1.33 -8.96
C LYS A 352 -18.41 -0.49 -8.38
N GLU A 353 -17.41 -0.19 -9.20
CA GLU A 353 -16.27 0.63 -8.76
C GLU A 353 -16.66 2.07 -8.50
N LEU A 354 -17.46 2.68 -9.40
CA LEU A 354 -18.02 4.01 -9.18
C LEU A 354 -18.77 4.11 -7.83
N GLY A 355 -19.59 3.09 -7.51
CA GLY A 355 -20.31 3.06 -6.24
C GLY A 355 -19.40 3.00 -5.00
N LYS A 356 -18.24 2.31 -5.11
CA LYS A 356 -17.24 2.29 -4.02
C LYS A 356 -16.58 3.66 -3.87
N LEU A 357 -16.15 4.29 -4.96
CA LEU A 357 -15.52 5.61 -4.94
C LEU A 357 -16.45 6.66 -4.33
N ILE A 358 -17.74 6.65 -4.70
CA ILE A 358 -18.75 7.55 -4.10
C ILE A 358 -18.86 7.32 -2.58
N LYS A 359 -18.95 6.07 -2.13
CA LYS A 359 -19.01 5.74 -0.69
C LYS A 359 -17.77 6.24 0.07
N ASN A 360 -16.59 6.10 -0.52
CA ASN A 360 -15.36 6.55 0.09
C ASN A 360 -15.27 8.08 0.15
N LEU A 361 -15.69 8.79 -0.91
CA LEU A 361 -15.77 10.25 -0.89
C LEU A 361 -16.75 10.78 0.17
N VAL A 362 -17.90 10.12 0.38
CA VAL A 362 -18.80 10.48 1.49
C VAL A 362 -18.09 10.39 2.85
N ARG A 363 -17.21 9.40 3.04
CA ARG A 363 -16.42 9.27 4.29
C ARG A 363 -15.34 10.35 4.43
N ILE A 364 -14.81 10.85 3.30
CA ILE A 364 -13.77 11.89 3.27
C ILE A 364 -14.36 13.27 3.53
N MET A 365 -15.42 13.65 2.81
CA MET A 365 -15.93 15.04 2.79
C MET A 365 -17.36 15.21 3.29
N GLY A 366 -18.09 14.13 3.51
CA GLY A 366 -19.51 14.17 3.87
C GLY A 366 -20.44 14.19 2.65
N GLN A 367 -21.71 13.88 2.88
CA GLN A 367 -22.72 13.75 1.83
C GLN A 367 -23.03 15.10 1.16
N ASP A 368 -23.27 16.14 1.95
CA ASP A 368 -23.70 17.44 1.45
C ASP A 368 -22.64 18.10 0.59
N GLU A 369 -21.38 18.04 1.01
CA GLU A 369 -20.25 18.56 0.24
C GLU A 369 -20.07 17.79 -1.08
N LEU A 370 -20.21 16.47 -1.07
CA LEU A 370 -20.12 15.65 -2.28
C LEU A 370 -21.24 15.99 -3.28
N ILE A 371 -22.47 16.16 -2.80
CA ILE A 371 -23.61 16.56 -3.64
C ILE A 371 -23.34 17.92 -4.27
N SER A 372 -22.93 18.91 -3.47
CA SER A 372 -22.61 20.27 -3.96
C SER A 372 -21.54 20.22 -5.06
N ARG A 373 -20.47 19.45 -4.85
CA ARG A 373 -19.34 19.37 -5.81
C ARG A 373 -19.61 18.52 -7.05
N THR A 374 -20.61 17.66 -7.04
CA THR A 374 -20.93 16.79 -8.19
C THR A 374 -22.16 17.25 -8.98
N MET A 375 -23.15 17.88 -8.32
CA MET A 375 -24.44 18.20 -8.89
C MET A 375 -24.82 19.70 -8.79
N GLY A 376 -24.13 20.47 -7.92
CA GLY A 376 -24.42 21.88 -7.67
C GLY A 376 -23.95 22.80 -8.82
N GLU A 377 -24.26 24.08 -8.70
CA GLU A 377 -23.81 25.14 -9.64
C GLU A 377 -22.27 25.24 -9.69
N HIS A 378 -21.61 24.94 -8.58
CA HIS A 378 -20.14 24.95 -8.44
C HIS A 378 -19.55 23.54 -8.55
N LYS A 379 -19.98 22.79 -9.58
CA LYS A 379 -19.49 21.45 -9.84
C LYS A 379 -17.97 21.44 -10.04
N THR A 380 -17.25 20.80 -9.13
CA THR A 380 -15.79 20.63 -9.17
C THR A 380 -15.35 19.18 -9.31
N ILE A 381 -16.26 18.19 -9.16
CA ILE A 381 -15.93 16.77 -9.25
C ILE A 381 -16.68 16.12 -10.41
N GLU A 382 -15.95 15.38 -11.25
CA GLU A 382 -16.48 14.61 -12.36
C GLU A 382 -15.94 13.17 -12.32
N PHE A 383 -16.85 12.18 -12.52
CA PHE A 383 -16.46 10.77 -12.64
C PHE A 383 -16.39 10.39 -14.12
N ILE A 384 -15.26 9.85 -14.55
CA ILE A 384 -14.96 9.49 -15.93
C ILE A 384 -14.67 7.99 -16.01
N PRO A 385 -15.39 7.22 -16.84
CA PRO A 385 -15.03 5.82 -17.05
C PRO A 385 -13.70 5.76 -17.81
N GLN A 386 -12.79 4.90 -17.34
CA GLN A 386 -11.48 4.70 -17.99
C GLN A 386 -11.64 4.16 -19.41
N THR A 387 -10.78 4.61 -20.32
CA THR A 387 -10.60 3.99 -21.63
C THR A 387 -9.91 2.64 -21.50
N VAL A 388 -10.02 1.80 -22.52
CA VAL A 388 -9.37 0.50 -22.56
C VAL A 388 -7.86 0.69 -22.72
N PHE A 389 -7.09 -0.10 -21.99
CA PHE A 389 -5.64 -0.15 -22.16
C PHE A 389 -5.28 -0.84 -23.48
N VAL A 390 -4.42 -0.24 -24.26
CA VAL A 390 -3.96 -0.76 -25.54
C VAL A 390 -2.48 -1.15 -25.45
N ALA A 391 -2.08 -2.13 -26.27
CA ALA A 391 -0.65 -2.45 -26.40
C ALA A 391 0.10 -1.26 -26.99
N LYS A 392 1.32 -1.01 -26.48
CA LYS A 392 2.24 -0.04 -27.10
C LYS A 392 2.47 -0.43 -28.55
N ASN A 393 2.27 0.51 -29.47
CA ASN A 393 2.79 0.36 -30.82
C ASN A 393 4.32 0.56 -30.74
N ASN A 394 5.06 -0.50 -31.05
CA ASN A 394 6.53 -0.46 -31.17
C ASN A 394 6.96 0.48 -32.30
#